data_d66451d256d84a457df934c821e27312
#
_entry.id   d66451d256d84a457df934c821e27312
#
_cell.length_a   1.000
_cell.length_b   1.000
_cell.length_c   1.000
_cell.angle_alpha   90.00
_cell.angle_beta   90.00
_cell.angle_gamma   90.00
#
_symmetry.space_group_name_H-M   'P 1'
#
loop_
_entity.id
_entity.type
_entity.pdbx_description
1 polymer ?
#
loop_
_entity_poly.entity_id
_entity_poly.type
_entity_poly.pdbx_seq_one_letter_code
_entity_poly.pdbx_strand_id
1 'polypeptide(L)'
;MSIFAGKTLMITGGTGSFGNAVLNRFLQTDIAEIRIFSRDEKKQDDMRHEYQTKMPDAAHKIKFFIGDVRNLQSCKNAMPGVDYIFHAAALKQVPSCEFFPMEAVQTNVIGTDNVLTAAIEAGVKAVICLSTDKAAYPINAMGITKAIEEKIAVAKSRYSGDTKICCTRYGNVMCSRGSVIPLWIDQIRHGNPITLTEPKMTRFIMSLEEAVDLVLFAFEHGQNGDILVQKAPACTIQTQAEAVCELFGGKKEDIKVIGIRHGEKMYETLLTNEECAKAEDMGDFYRVPADNRSLNYDQFFTEGDAKRCKLSEFNSDNTRRLNLEETKSKIASLEYIQNELNGIANIAK
;
A
#
# COMPACT_ATOMS: atom_id res chain seq x y z
N MET A 1 0.73 -14.51 -23.58
CA MET A 1 1.77 -13.49 -23.29
C MET A 1 1.25 -12.60 -22.18
N SER A 2 2.10 -12.27 -21.22
CA SER A 2 1.77 -11.31 -20.17
C SER A 2 1.43 -9.93 -20.79
N ILE A 3 0.51 -9.19 -20.17
CA ILE A 3 0.20 -7.80 -20.60
C ILE A 3 1.43 -6.88 -20.50
N PHE A 4 2.46 -7.30 -19.78
CA PHE A 4 3.69 -6.55 -19.52
C PHE A 4 4.82 -6.85 -20.50
N ALA A 5 4.66 -7.85 -21.40
CA ALA A 5 5.69 -8.27 -22.35
C ALA A 5 6.19 -7.09 -23.21
N GLY A 6 7.49 -6.78 -23.12
CA GLY A 6 8.11 -5.71 -23.88
C GLY A 6 7.66 -4.29 -23.48
N LYS A 7 7.06 -4.11 -22.28
CA LYS A 7 6.51 -2.83 -21.79
C LYS A 7 7.43 -2.12 -20.82
N THR A 8 7.14 -0.84 -20.58
CA THR A 8 7.81 0.00 -19.59
C THR A 8 6.88 0.27 -18.42
N LEU A 9 7.31 -0.10 -17.21
CA LEU A 9 6.65 0.21 -15.94
C LEU A 9 7.40 1.35 -15.23
N MET A 10 6.71 2.40 -14.81
CA MET A 10 7.27 3.38 -13.89
C MET A 10 6.74 3.14 -12.47
N ILE A 11 7.65 3.17 -11.49
CA ILE A 11 7.33 3.05 -10.07
C ILE A 11 7.71 4.36 -9.38
N THR A 12 6.71 5.16 -9.00
CA THR A 12 6.96 6.35 -8.19
C THR A 12 7.13 5.94 -6.74
N GLY A 13 8.07 6.57 -6.03
CA GLY A 13 8.44 6.09 -4.69
C GLY A 13 9.13 4.72 -4.71
N GLY A 14 9.72 4.34 -5.84
CA GLY A 14 10.31 3.03 -6.08
C GLY A 14 11.45 2.66 -5.15
N THR A 15 12.07 3.61 -4.44
CA THR A 15 13.11 3.36 -3.42
C THR A 15 12.54 2.98 -2.04
N GLY A 16 11.21 2.92 -1.89
CA GLY A 16 10.54 2.44 -0.68
C GLY A 16 10.34 0.93 -0.67
N SER A 17 9.98 0.37 0.51
CA SER A 17 9.79 -1.10 0.67
C SER A 17 8.81 -1.68 -0.35
N PHE A 18 7.68 -1.01 -0.57
CA PHE A 18 6.67 -1.49 -1.51
C PHE A 18 7.14 -1.37 -2.97
N GLY A 19 7.76 -0.23 -3.30
CA GLY A 19 8.32 -0.04 -4.64
C GLY A 19 9.39 -1.08 -5.00
N ASN A 20 10.24 -1.45 -4.04
CA ASN A 20 11.22 -2.53 -4.19
C ASN A 20 10.56 -3.90 -4.40
N ALA A 21 9.50 -4.22 -3.67
CA ALA A 21 8.80 -5.49 -3.83
C ALA A 21 8.14 -5.60 -5.22
N VAL A 22 7.51 -4.52 -5.69
CA VAL A 22 6.97 -4.45 -7.04
C VAL A 22 8.09 -4.57 -8.08
N LEU A 23 9.20 -3.87 -7.91
CA LEU A 23 10.38 -3.99 -8.79
C LEU A 23 10.84 -5.46 -8.87
N ASN A 24 11.06 -6.12 -7.73
CA ASN A 24 11.52 -7.52 -7.69
C ASN A 24 10.54 -8.47 -8.40
N ARG A 25 9.24 -8.30 -8.21
CA ARG A 25 8.23 -9.12 -8.88
C ARG A 25 8.26 -8.92 -10.39
N PHE A 26 8.35 -7.67 -10.85
CA PHE A 26 8.34 -7.38 -12.28
C PHE A 26 9.65 -7.71 -12.98
N LEU A 27 10.80 -7.69 -12.30
CA LEU A 27 12.07 -8.14 -12.86
C LEU A 27 12.06 -9.63 -13.27
N GLN A 28 11.17 -10.43 -12.67
CA GLN A 28 10.97 -11.84 -13.00
C GLN A 28 10.05 -12.06 -14.21
N THR A 29 9.48 -10.98 -14.77
CA THR A 29 8.59 -11.03 -15.93
C THR A 29 9.33 -10.69 -17.23
N ASP A 30 8.59 -10.76 -18.35
CA ASP A 30 9.02 -10.35 -19.68
C ASP A 30 8.97 -8.82 -19.92
N ILE A 31 8.93 -8.02 -18.85
CA ILE A 31 8.97 -6.57 -18.95
C ILE A 31 10.29 -6.08 -19.53
N ALA A 32 10.26 -5.04 -20.37
CA ALA A 32 11.45 -4.52 -21.01
C ALA A 32 12.21 -3.50 -20.15
N GLU A 33 11.48 -2.61 -19.47
CA GLU A 33 12.09 -1.54 -18.68
C GLU A 33 11.27 -1.25 -17.42
N ILE A 34 11.96 -0.96 -16.30
CA ILE A 34 11.35 -0.49 -15.07
C ILE A 34 12.03 0.83 -14.67
N ARG A 35 11.23 1.90 -14.58
CA ARG A 35 11.70 3.24 -14.16
C ARG A 35 11.42 3.45 -12.69
N ILE A 36 12.47 3.69 -11.92
CA ILE A 36 12.41 4.09 -10.51
C ILE A 36 12.39 5.61 -10.45
N PHE A 37 11.24 6.18 -10.10
CA PHE A 37 11.08 7.64 -9.96
C PHE A 37 11.02 8.01 -8.47
N SER A 38 12.03 8.75 -8.00
CA SER A 38 12.19 9.12 -6.60
C SER A 38 13.02 10.40 -6.46
N ARG A 39 12.85 11.11 -5.35
CA ARG A 39 13.66 12.30 -5.00
C ARG A 39 15.02 11.96 -4.42
N ASP A 40 15.15 10.77 -3.85
CA ASP A 40 16.30 10.36 -3.04
C ASP A 40 17.38 9.74 -3.94
N GLU A 41 18.33 10.58 -4.36
CA GLU A 41 19.46 10.19 -5.18
C GLU A 41 20.33 9.09 -4.51
N LYS A 42 20.56 9.23 -3.19
CA LYS A 42 21.40 8.27 -2.44
C LYS A 42 20.77 6.86 -2.48
N LYS A 43 19.46 6.76 -2.22
CA LYS A 43 18.77 5.47 -2.30
C LYS A 43 18.72 4.90 -3.71
N GLN A 44 18.62 5.73 -4.73
CA GLN A 44 18.69 5.26 -6.12
C GLN A 44 20.08 4.72 -6.45
N ASP A 45 21.13 5.37 -5.97
CA ASP A 45 22.50 4.92 -6.16
C ASP A 45 22.78 3.60 -5.43
N ASP A 46 22.34 3.48 -4.16
CA ASP A 46 22.43 2.24 -3.40
C ASP A 46 21.69 1.09 -4.11
N MET A 47 20.48 1.33 -4.60
CA MET A 47 19.73 0.36 -5.37
C MET A 47 20.46 -0.06 -6.65
N ARG A 48 21.05 0.89 -7.37
CA ARG A 48 21.80 0.60 -8.60
C ARG A 48 22.94 -0.38 -8.31
N HIS A 49 23.75 -0.12 -7.29
CA HIS A 49 24.84 -0.99 -6.90
C HIS A 49 24.36 -2.35 -6.41
N GLU A 50 23.28 -2.38 -5.61
CA GLU A 50 22.70 -3.61 -5.11
C GLU A 50 22.24 -4.52 -6.26
N TYR A 51 21.45 -4.00 -7.20
CA TYR A 51 20.92 -4.81 -8.32
C TYR A 51 22.02 -5.21 -9.30
N GLN A 52 23.02 -4.36 -9.56
CA GLN A 52 24.17 -4.73 -10.37
C GLN A 52 24.96 -5.90 -9.75
N THR A 53 25.00 -5.97 -8.43
CA THR A 53 25.72 -7.04 -7.71
C THR A 53 24.89 -8.31 -7.60
N LYS A 54 23.60 -8.19 -7.21
CA LYS A 54 22.75 -9.35 -6.90
C LYS A 54 22.05 -9.92 -8.12
N MET A 55 21.71 -9.11 -9.11
CA MET A 55 20.94 -9.48 -10.30
C MET A 55 21.50 -8.84 -11.58
N PRO A 56 22.79 -9.09 -11.92
CA PRO A 56 23.48 -8.42 -13.03
C PRO A 56 22.74 -8.59 -14.38
N ASP A 57 22.14 -9.77 -14.61
CA ASP A 57 21.41 -10.09 -15.84
C ASP A 57 20.10 -9.31 -15.99
N ALA A 58 19.51 -8.85 -14.89
CA ALA A 58 18.26 -8.10 -14.88
C ALA A 58 18.46 -6.58 -14.63
N ALA A 59 19.61 -6.20 -14.07
CA ALA A 59 19.89 -4.81 -13.69
C ALA A 59 19.80 -3.84 -14.88
N HIS A 60 20.07 -4.27 -16.08
CA HIS A 60 19.99 -3.44 -17.30
C HIS A 60 18.56 -2.95 -17.59
N LYS A 61 17.53 -3.66 -17.11
CA LYS A 61 16.12 -3.26 -17.24
C LYS A 61 15.74 -2.09 -16.34
N ILE A 62 16.53 -1.82 -15.27
CA ILE A 62 16.20 -0.79 -14.28
C ILE A 62 16.78 0.56 -14.74
N LYS A 63 15.94 1.58 -14.80
CA LYS A 63 16.33 2.96 -15.09
C LYS A 63 15.96 3.85 -13.91
N PHE A 64 16.88 4.71 -13.51
CA PHE A 64 16.71 5.60 -12.38
C PHE A 64 16.43 7.02 -12.83
N PHE A 65 15.33 7.59 -12.34
CA PHE A 65 14.88 8.94 -12.62
C PHE A 65 14.79 9.74 -11.33
N ILE A 66 15.63 10.73 -11.16
CA ILE A 66 15.53 11.68 -10.05
C ILE A 66 14.41 12.65 -10.35
N GLY A 67 13.41 12.72 -9.47
CA GLY A 67 12.28 13.63 -9.66
C GLY A 67 11.33 13.64 -8.47
N ASP A 68 10.45 14.65 -8.45
CA ASP A 68 9.50 14.89 -7.36
C ASP A 68 8.07 14.90 -7.91
N VAL A 69 7.20 14.03 -7.37
CA VAL A 69 5.77 13.98 -7.75
C VAL A 69 5.04 15.31 -7.49
N ARG A 70 5.52 16.11 -6.56
CA ARG A 70 4.97 17.44 -6.25
C ARG A 70 5.19 18.46 -7.38
N ASN A 71 6.05 18.14 -8.33
CA ASN A 71 6.36 18.97 -9.51
C ASN A 71 5.83 18.30 -10.77
N LEU A 72 4.80 18.89 -11.36
CA LEU A 72 4.17 18.36 -12.60
C LEU A 72 5.18 18.23 -13.76
N GLN A 73 6.07 19.21 -13.94
CA GLN A 73 7.06 19.14 -15.03
C GLN A 73 8.05 17.99 -14.82
N SER A 74 8.44 17.72 -13.57
CA SER A 74 9.29 16.57 -13.23
C SER A 74 8.58 15.25 -13.59
N CYS A 75 7.28 15.14 -13.30
CA CYS A 75 6.48 13.99 -13.71
C CYS A 75 6.43 13.86 -15.23
N LYS A 76 6.11 14.94 -15.97
CA LYS A 76 6.04 14.94 -17.43
C LYS A 76 7.36 14.52 -18.09
N ASN A 77 8.48 14.94 -17.54
CA ASN A 77 9.81 14.60 -18.09
C ASN A 77 10.14 13.10 -18.00
N ALA A 78 9.55 12.39 -17.02
CA ALA A 78 9.77 10.95 -16.82
C ALA A 78 8.78 10.05 -17.57
N MET A 79 7.69 10.62 -18.13
CA MET A 79 6.59 9.86 -18.77
C MET A 79 6.85 9.32 -20.18
N PRO A 80 7.66 9.93 -21.07
CA PRO A 80 7.75 9.48 -22.45
C PRO A 80 8.08 7.98 -22.56
N GLY A 81 7.23 7.21 -23.24
CA GLY A 81 7.40 5.77 -23.45
C GLY A 81 7.01 4.88 -22.27
N VAL A 82 6.39 5.42 -21.22
CA VAL A 82 5.84 4.63 -20.11
C VAL A 82 4.50 4.01 -20.52
N ASP A 83 4.36 2.70 -20.37
CA ASP A 83 3.09 1.99 -20.60
C ASP A 83 2.25 1.87 -19.33
N TYR A 84 2.88 1.62 -18.17
CA TYR A 84 2.24 1.35 -16.89
C TYR A 84 2.87 2.16 -15.76
N ILE A 85 2.07 2.56 -14.79
CA ILE A 85 2.55 3.26 -13.58
C ILE A 85 2.01 2.58 -12.34
N PHE A 86 2.92 2.27 -11.41
CA PHE A 86 2.58 2.01 -10.02
C PHE A 86 2.95 3.23 -9.19
N HIS A 87 1.92 3.96 -8.74
CA HIS A 87 2.10 5.19 -7.96
C HIS A 87 2.10 4.89 -6.47
N ALA A 88 3.31 4.80 -5.86
CA ALA A 88 3.51 4.50 -4.45
C ALA A 88 4.24 5.63 -3.68
N ALA A 89 4.50 6.76 -4.33
CA ALA A 89 5.12 7.91 -3.67
C ALA A 89 4.11 8.57 -2.72
N ALA A 90 4.34 8.46 -1.40
CA ALA A 90 3.48 9.03 -0.39
C ALA A 90 4.23 9.31 0.92
N LEU A 91 3.70 10.23 1.73
CA LEU A 91 3.97 10.30 3.15
C LEU A 91 3.00 9.37 3.89
N LYS A 92 3.54 8.40 4.65
CA LYS A 92 2.74 7.32 5.27
C LYS A 92 2.79 7.30 6.80
N GLN A 93 3.70 8.04 7.42
CA GLN A 93 3.85 8.05 8.87
C GLN A 93 2.83 8.99 9.49
N VAL A 94 1.90 8.43 10.29
CA VAL A 94 0.83 9.20 10.93
C VAL A 94 1.37 10.39 11.73
N PRO A 95 2.36 10.23 12.65
CA PRO A 95 2.88 11.38 13.39
C PRO A 95 3.45 12.48 12.49
N SER A 96 4.22 12.12 11.47
CA SER A 96 4.79 13.10 10.55
C SER A 96 3.72 13.87 9.78
N CYS A 97 2.65 13.18 9.36
CA CYS A 97 1.55 13.83 8.66
C CYS A 97 0.73 14.74 9.58
N GLU A 98 0.55 14.39 10.85
CA GLU A 98 -0.10 15.24 11.85
C GLU A 98 0.68 16.53 12.10
N PHE A 99 2.01 16.43 12.25
CA PHE A 99 2.86 17.62 12.46
C PHE A 99 3.08 18.46 11.20
N PHE A 100 3.05 17.82 10.03
CA PHE A 100 3.30 18.49 8.74
C PHE A 100 2.20 18.16 7.72
N PRO A 101 0.92 18.53 7.99
CA PRO A 101 -0.20 18.12 7.16
C PRO A 101 -0.10 18.66 5.73
N MET A 102 0.46 19.84 5.52
CA MET A 102 0.64 20.40 4.19
C MET A 102 1.65 19.61 3.34
N GLU A 103 2.70 19.04 3.95
CA GLU A 103 3.62 18.14 3.24
C GLU A 103 2.93 16.84 2.81
N ALA A 104 2.00 16.34 3.64
CA ALA A 104 1.16 15.21 3.28
C ALA A 104 0.20 15.58 2.13
N VAL A 105 -0.43 16.74 2.16
CA VAL A 105 -1.26 17.25 1.05
C VAL A 105 -0.45 17.40 -0.23
N GLN A 106 0.73 18.05 -0.17
CA GLN A 106 1.58 18.25 -1.34
C GLN A 106 2.03 16.92 -1.97
N THR A 107 2.33 15.91 -1.14
CA THR A 107 2.83 14.63 -1.66
C THR A 107 1.70 13.70 -2.06
N ASN A 108 0.72 13.46 -1.16
CA ASN A 108 -0.31 12.44 -1.35
C ASN A 108 -1.44 12.94 -2.26
N VAL A 109 -1.78 14.24 -2.21
CA VAL A 109 -2.90 14.82 -2.95
C VAL A 109 -2.40 15.45 -4.27
N ILE A 110 -1.60 16.51 -4.18
CA ILE A 110 -1.09 17.21 -5.36
C ILE A 110 -0.14 16.33 -6.17
N GLY A 111 0.71 15.53 -5.49
CA GLY A 111 1.60 14.58 -6.14
C GLY A 111 0.84 13.55 -6.97
N THR A 112 -0.25 13.00 -6.44
CA THR A 112 -1.11 12.07 -7.19
C THR A 112 -1.78 12.79 -8.37
N ASP A 113 -2.32 14.00 -8.16
CA ASP A 113 -2.92 14.79 -9.25
C ASP A 113 -1.93 15.02 -10.40
N ASN A 114 -0.68 15.39 -10.07
CA ASN A 114 0.39 15.61 -11.05
C ASN A 114 0.75 14.33 -11.83
N VAL A 115 0.91 13.21 -11.12
CA VAL A 115 1.25 11.92 -11.76
C VAL A 115 0.15 11.49 -12.71
N LEU A 116 -1.12 11.56 -12.28
CA LEU A 116 -2.27 11.20 -13.12
C LEU A 116 -2.42 12.14 -14.31
N THR A 117 -2.24 13.44 -14.12
CA THR A 117 -2.25 14.43 -15.23
C THR A 117 -1.19 14.09 -16.26
N ALA A 118 0.06 13.90 -15.82
CA ALA A 118 1.16 13.58 -16.72
C ALA A 118 0.97 12.22 -17.42
N ALA A 119 0.40 11.24 -16.72
CA ALA A 119 0.10 9.91 -17.29
C ALA A 119 -0.97 9.99 -18.39
N ILE A 120 -2.07 10.72 -18.16
CA ILE A 120 -3.15 10.91 -19.14
C ILE A 120 -2.60 11.64 -20.39
N GLU A 121 -1.86 12.72 -20.19
CA GLU A 121 -1.27 13.48 -21.31
C GLU A 121 -0.27 12.65 -22.13
N ALA A 122 0.43 11.72 -21.51
CA ALA A 122 1.40 10.83 -22.16
C ALA A 122 0.76 9.57 -22.78
N GLY A 123 -0.53 9.31 -22.57
CA GLY A 123 -1.23 8.14 -23.08
C GLY A 123 -0.80 6.84 -22.39
N VAL A 124 -0.47 6.89 -21.10
CA VAL A 124 -0.14 5.71 -20.28
C VAL A 124 -1.36 4.77 -20.23
N LYS A 125 -1.15 3.46 -20.40
CA LYS A 125 -2.23 2.47 -20.47
C LYS A 125 -2.97 2.29 -19.17
N ALA A 126 -2.20 2.19 -18.06
CA ALA A 126 -2.82 2.07 -16.73
C ALA A 126 -1.94 2.66 -15.64
N VAL A 127 -2.61 3.28 -14.66
CA VAL A 127 -2.02 3.79 -13.41
C VAL A 127 -2.70 3.12 -12.24
N ILE A 128 -1.93 2.48 -11.38
CA ILE A 128 -2.41 1.93 -10.11
C ILE A 128 -1.90 2.81 -8.98
N CYS A 129 -2.83 3.46 -8.26
CA CYS A 129 -2.53 4.30 -7.09
C CYS A 129 -2.59 3.45 -5.82
N LEU A 130 -1.54 3.53 -5.02
CA LEU A 130 -1.42 2.78 -3.78
C LEU A 130 -2.17 3.49 -2.64
N SER A 131 -3.28 2.93 -2.18
CA SER A 131 -4.04 3.44 -1.04
C SER A 131 -3.83 2.58 0.23
N THR A 132 -4.72 2.66 1.21
CA THR A 132 -4.59 2.07 2.54
C THR A 132 -5.96 1.93 3.22
N ASP A 133 -6.08 1.00 4.18
CA ASP A 133 -7.21 0.88 5.10
C ASP A 133 -7.53 2.20 5.86
N LYS A 134 -6.53 3.05 6.04
CA LYS A 134 -6.69 4.34 6.74
C LYS A 134 -7.40 5.40 5.90
N ALA A 135 -7.60 5.16 4.60
CA ALA A 135 -8.44 5.98 3.72
C ALA A 135 -9.94 5.75 3.94
N ALA A 136 -10.32 4.56 4.46
CA ALA A 136 -11.70 4.27 4.87
C ALA A 136 -11.97 4.82 6.28
N TYR A 137 -12.97 5.67 6.42
CA TYR A 137 -13.27 6.39 7.67
C TYR A 137 -12.03 7.04 8.31
N PRO A 138 -11.36 7.98 7.62
CA PRO A 138 -10.08 8.52 8.05
C PRO A 138 -10.23 9.39 9.31
N ILE A 139 -9.31 9.24 10.28
CA ILE A 139 -9.30 10.03 11.52
C ILE A 139 -7.99 10.80 11.73
N ASN A 140 -7.04 10.68 10.81
CA ASN A 140 -5.75 11.36 10.89
C ASN A 140 -5.36 11.95 9.52
N ALA A 141 -4.43 12.91 9.51
CA ALA A 141 -4.02 13.65 8.32
C ALA A 141 -3.51 12.72 7.19
N MET A 142 -2.79 11.64 7.53
CA MET A 142 -2.35 10.67 6.55
C MET A 142 -3.54 9.98 5.88
N GLY A 143 -4.48 9.43 6.65
CA GLY A 143 -5.68 8.79 6.13
C GLY A 143 -6.56 9.74 5.33
N ILE A 144 -6.75 10.99 5.80
CA ILE A 144 -7.53 12.03 5.10
C ILE A 144 -6.91 12.32 3.73
N THR A 145 -5.58 12.51 3.65
CA THR A 145 -4.91 12.78 2.37
C THR A 145 -4.98 11.59 1.42
N LYS A 146 -4.92 10.35 1.92
CA LYS A 146 -5.09 9.15 1.11
C LYS A 146 -6.55 8.96 0.64
N ALA A 147 -7.53 9.34 1.47
CA ALA A 147 -8.93 9.34 1.04
C ALA A 147 -9.18 10.35 -0.09
N ILE A 148 -8.56 11.55 -0.01
CA ILE A 148 -8.63 12.53 -1.10
C ILE A 148 -7.92 12.00 -2.35
N GLU A 149 -6.78 11.33 -2.22
CA GLU A 149 -6.07 10.68 -3.33
C GLU A 149 -7.00 9.72 -4.10
N GLU A 150 -7.74 8.85 -3.40
CA GLU A 150 -8.72 7.94 -4.03
C GLU A 150 -9.81 8.73 -4.78
N LYS A 151 -10.32 9.80 -4.18
CA LYS A 151 -11.34 10.65 -4.83
C LYS A 151 -10.81 11.33 -6.09
N ILE A 152 -9.53 11.77 -6.08
CA ILE A 152 -8.87 12.35 -7.27
C ILE A 152 -8.72 11.28 -8.36
N ALA A 153 -8.27 10.07 -8.01
CA ALA A 153 -8.12 8.97 -8.96
C ALA A 153 -9.45 8.64 -9.64
N VAL A 154 -10.52 8.48 -8.84
CA VAL A 154 -11.88 8.24 -9.36
C VAL A 154 -12.39 9.42 -10.19
N ALA A 155 -12.13 10.67 -9.77
CA ALA A 155 -12.55 11.83 -10.55
C ALA A 155 -11.85 11.90 -11.90
N LYS A 156 -10.53 11.70 -11.93
CA LYS A 156 -9.72 11.72 -13.17
C LYS A 156 -10.06 10.58 -14.11
N SER A 157 -10.46 9.42 -13.59
CA SER A 157 -10.86 8.29 -14.44
C SER A 157 -12.02 8.63 -15.38
N ARG A 158 -12.88 9.59 -15.02
CA ARG A 158 -14.05 9.99 -15.86
C ARG A 158 -13.65 10.68 -17.18
N TYR A 159 -12.44 11.26 -17.25
CA TYR A 159 -11.92 11.97 -18.43
C TYR A 159 -10.50 11.56 -18.81
N SER A 160 -10.07 10.36 -18.39
CA SER A 160 -8.73 9.85 -18.63
C SER A 160 -8.51 9.27 -20.05
N GLY A 161 -9.53 9.32 -20.93
CA GLY A 161 -9.45 8.69 -22.26
C GLY A 161 -9.18 7.19 -22.13
N ASP A 162 -8.16 6.71 -22.83
CA ASP A 162 -7.77 5.29 -22.81
C ASP A 162 -6.89 4.91 -21.61
N THR A 163 -6.51 5.87 -20.76
CA THR A 163 -5.71 5.60 -19.56
C THR A 163 -6.60 5.04 -18.45
N LYS A 164 -6.39 3.79 -18.09
CA LYS A 164 -7.06 3.16 -16.96
C LYS A 164 -6.45 3.64 -15.63
N ILE A 165 -7.26 4.12 -14.71
CA ILE A 165 -6.84 4.56 -13.37
C ILE A 165 -7.57 3.73 -12.32
N CYS A 166 -6.83 3.03 -11.45
CA CYS A 166 -7.38 2.28 -10.33
C CYS A 166 -6.63 2.60 -9.04
N CYS A 167 -7.28 2.35 -7.91
CA CYS A 167 -6.64 2.34 -6.60
C CYS A 167 -6.56 0.92 -6.06
N THR A 168 -5.54 0.63 -5.24
CA THR A 168 -5.46 -0.58 -4.44
C THR A 168 -5.49 -0.22 -2.96
N ARG A 169 -6.36 -0.87 -2.19
CA ARG A 169 -6.49 -0.65 -0.75
C ARG A 169 -6.20 -1.96 -0.01
N TYR A 170 -5.28 -1.90 0.96
CA TYR A 170 -4.87 -3.03 1.75
C TYR A 170 -4.61 -2.62 3.20
N GLY A 171 -4.55 -3.61 4.10
CA GLY A 171 -4.32 -3.42 5.51
C GLY A 171 -2.83 -3.24 5.86
N ASN A 172 -2.48 -3.61 7.09
CA ASN A 172 -1.11 -3.50 7.56
C ASN A 172 -0.21 -4.55 6.88
N VAL A 173 0.79 -4.08 6.16
CA VAL A 173 1.85 -4.93 5.61
C VAL A 173 2.90 -5.17 6.68
N MET A 174 3.07 -6.45 7.05
CA MET A 174 4.02 -6.89 8.07
C MET A 174 5.47 -6.56 7.68
N CYS A 175 6.29 -6.26 8.66
CA CYS A 175 7.72 -6.00 8.52
C CYS A 175 8.08 -4.86 7.54
N SER A 176 7.11 -4.02 7.16
CA SER A 176 7.40 -2.80 6.39
C SER A 176 8.15 -1.79 7.25
N ARG A 177 8.91 -0.89 6.62
CA ARG A 177 9.71 0.12 7.32
C ARG A 177 8.87 0.94 8.30
N GLY A 178 9.31 0.99 9.56
CA GLY A 178 8.63 1.68 10.66
C GLY A 178 7.39 0.95 11.18
N SER A 179 7.22 -0.34 10.85
CA SER A 179 6.15 -1.18 11.43
C SER A 179 6.55 -1.77 12.79
N VAL A 180 5.55 -2.30 13.49
CA VAL A 180 5.67 -2.70 14.88
C VAL A 180 6.52 -3.96 15.10
N ILE A 181 6.50 -4.93 14.17
CA ILE A 181 7.26 -6.19 14.31
C ILE A 181 8.77 -5.95 14.40
N PRO A 182 9.42 -5.21 13.50
CA PRO A 182 10.84 -4.86 13.63
C PRO A 182 11.17 -4.15 14.95
N LEU A 183 10.29 -3.26 15.43
CA LEU A 183 10.47 -2.61 16.72
C LEU A 183 10.48 -3.61 17.88
N TRP A 184 9.57 -4.58 17.88
CA TRP A 184 9.50 -5.60 18.94
C TRP A 184 10.70 -6.54 18.91
N ILE A 185 11.18 -6.92 17.73
CA ILE A 185 12.41 -7.73 17.58
C ILE A 185 13.60 -6.97 18.16
N ASP A 186 13.72 -5.68 17.85
CA ASP A 186 14.79 -4.81 18.39
C ASP A 186 14.68 -4.70 19.91
N GLN A 187 13.48 -4.50 20.48
CA GLN A 187 13.27 -4.47 21.92
C GLN A 187 13.71 -5.78 22.59
N ILE A 188 13.31 -6.94 22.06
CA ILE A 188 13.70 -8.25 22.60
C ILE A 188 15.22 -8.42 22.58
N ARG A 189 15.89 -8.09 21.47
CA ARG A 189 17.35 -8.21 21.33
C ARG A 189 18.15 -7.36 22.30
N HIS A 190 17.61 -6.20 22.66
CA HIS A 190 18.21 -5.32 23.65
C HIS A 190 17.76 -5.62 25.11
N GLY A 191 17.02 -6.71 25.34
CA GLY A 191 16.52 -7.06 26.66
C GLY A 191 15.45 -6.10 27.19
N ASN A 192 14.83 -5.31 26.33
CA ASN A 192 13.74 -4.41 26.67
C ASN A 192 12.39 -5.10 26.57
N PRO A 193 11.40 -4.71 27.40
CA PRO A 193 10.05 -5.22 27.25
C PRO A 193 9.43 -4.79 25.94
N ILE A 194 8.65 -5.68 25.30
CA ILE A 194 7.79 -5.32 24.17
C ILE A 194 6.76 -4.29 24.61
N THR A 195 6.61 -3.23 23.84
CA THR A 195 5.58 -2.21 24.07
C THR A 195 4.43 -2.38 23.08
N LEU A 196 3.19 -2.44 23.55
CA LEU A 196 1.99 -2.42 22.73
C LEU A 196 1.00 -1.38 23.21
N THR A 197 0.15 -0.88 22.31
CA THR A 197 -0.78 0.21 22.61
C THR A 197 -2.01 -0.27 23.36
N GLU A 198 -2.79 -1.16 22.78
CA GLU A 198 -3.98 -1.75 23.39
C GLU A 198 -4.09 -3.23 22.95
N PRO A 199 -4.09 -4.19 23.89
CA PRO A 199 -4.10 -5.62 23.59
C PRO A 199 -5.22 -6.06 22.64
N LYS A 200 -6.40 -5.48 22.80
CA LYS A 200 -7.61 -5.84 22.04
C LYS A 200 -7.71 -5.20 20.67
N MET A 201 -6.83 -4.25 20.34
CA MET A 201 -6.79 -3.69 18.98
C MET A 201 -6.60 -4.78 17.95
N THR A 202 -7.31 -4.69 16.84
CA THR A 202 -7.15 -5.61 15.72
C THR A 202 -6.50 -4.93 14.53
N ARG A 203 -5.68 -5.69 13.81
CA ARG A 203 -5.05 -5.23 12.56
C ARG A 203 -5.15 -6.33 11.53
N PHE A 204 -5.39 -5.94 10.30
CA PHE A 204 -5.21 -6.84 9.17
C PHE A 204 -3.75 -7.27 9.08
N ILE A 205 -3.53 -8.51 8.69
CA ILE A 205 -2.19 -9.08 8.56
C ILE A 205 -2.00 -9.56 7.13
N MET A 206 -1.03 -8.98 6.46
CA MET A 206 -0.65 -9.42 5.13
C MET A 206 0.84 -9.30 4.90
N SER A 207 1.37 -10.12 4.00
CA SER A 207 2.74 -10.03 3.54
C SER A 207 2.89 -8.95 2.46
N LEU A 208 4.14 -8.62 2.14
CA LEU A 208 4.43 -7.69 1.06
C LEU A 208 4.13 -8.33 -0.31
N GLU A 209 4.33 -9.63 -0.42
CA GLU A 209 4.01 -10.43 -1.61
C GLU A 209 2.51 -10.42 -1.90
N GLU A 210 1.67 -10.68 -0.89
CA GLU A 210 0.20 -10.60 -1.01
C GLU A 210 -0.24 -9.20 -1.47
N ALA A 211 0.42 -8.15 -0.97
CA ALA A 211 0.11 -6.78 -1.38
C ALA A 211 0.54 -6.50 -2.84
N VAL A 212 1.62 -7.10 -3.32
CA VAL A 212 2.04 -7.02 -4.73
C VAL A 212 1.09 -7.80 -5.64
N ASP A 213 0.55 -8.93 -5.18
CA ASP A 213 -0.45 -9.71 -5.93
C ASP A 213 -1.72 -8.86 -6.19
N LEU A 214 -2.16 -8.05 -5.23
CA LEU A 214 -3.25 -7.09 -5.44
C LEU A 214 -2.91 -6.07 -6.54
N VAL A 215 -1.66 -5.59 -6.60
CA VAL A 215 -1.23 -4.65 -7.66
C VAL A 215 -1.28 -5.31 -9.05
N LEU A 216 -0.79 -6.54 -9.17
CA LEU A 216 -0.88 -7.30 -10.42
C LEU A 216 -2.32 -7.53 -10.83
N PHE A 217 -3.16 -7.96 -9.88
CA PHE A 217 -4.59 -8.14 -10.09
C PHE A 217 -5.26 -6.85 -10.59
N ALA A 218 -4.88 -5.70 -10.03
CA ALA A 218 -5.41 -4.40 -10.44
C ALA A 218 -5.02 -4.03 -11.89
N PHE A 219 -3.78 -4.32 -12.30
CA PHE A 219 -3.36 -4.10 -13.68
C PHE A 219 -4.14 -5.00 -14.66
N GLU A 220 -4.39 -6.26 -14.30
CA GLU A 220 -5.00 -7.25 -15.18
C GLU A 220 -6.54 -7.13 -15.23
N HIS A 221 -7.17 -6.96 -14.07
CA HIS A 221 -8.63 -7.10 -13.90
C HIS A 221 -9.36 -5.82 -13.53
N GLY A 222 -8.65 -4.78 -13.03
CA GLY A 222 -9.28 -3.52 -12.66
C GLY A 222 -9.90 -2.81 -13.85
N GLN A 223 -11.03 -2.15 -13.64
CA GLN A 223 -11.67 -1.25 -14.58
C GLN A 223 -11.42 0.20 -14.18
N ASN A 224 -11.63 1.11 -15.11
CA ASN A 224 -11.31 2.52 -14.87
C ASN A 224 -12.14 3.11 -13.71
N GLY A 225 -11.47 3.68 -12.73
CA GLY A 225 -12.06 4.24 -11.51
C GLY A 225 -12.29 3.26 -10.36
N ASP A 226 -11.93 1.99 -10.52
CA ASP A 226 -12.10 0.99 -9.46
C ASP A 226 -11.17 1.21 -8.26
N ILE A 227 -11.67 0.82 -7.08
CA ILE A 227 -10.85 0.57 -5.90
C ILE A 227 -10.84 -0.93 -5.66
N LEU A 228 -9.66 -1.55 -5.75
CA LEU A 228 -9.49 -2.97 -5.49
C LEU A 228 -8.96 -3.19 -4.07
N VAL A 229 -9.55 -4.12 -3.36
CA VAL A 229 -9.36 -4.29 -1.92
C VAL A 229 -8.96 -5.73 -1.61
N GLN A 230 -7.87 -5.87 -0.85
CA GLN A 230 -7.40 -7.18 -0.40
C GLN A 230 -8.33 -7.74 0.69
N LYS A 231 -8.76 -8.98 0.54
CA LYS A 231 -9.36 -9.75 1.64
C LYS A 231 -8.23 -10.30 2.51
N ALA A 232 -8.01 -9.68 3.65
CA ALA A 232 -6.96 -10.09 4.56
C ALA A 232 -7.54 -10.62 5.88
N PRO A 233 -6.93 -11.64 6.50
CA PRO A 233 -7.23 -12.02 7.86
C PRO A 233 -6.68 -10.98 8.83
N ALA A 234 -7.10 -11.03 10.09
CA ALA A 234 -6.64 -10.14 11.14
C ALA A 234 -6.23 -10.90 12.39
N CYS A 235 -5.45 -10.28 13.24
CA CYS A 235 -5.25 -10.72 14.63
C CYS A 235 -5.31 -9.54 15.60
N THR A 236 -5.34 -9.82 16.89
CA THR A 236 -5.15 -8.78 17.90
C THR A 236 -3.68 -8.40 17.98
N ILE A 237 -3.41 -7.16 18.40
CA ILE A 237 -2.02 -6.71 18.64
C ILE A 237 -1.35 -7.57 19.70
N GLN A 238 -2.09 -8.05 20.71
CA GLN A 238 -1.57 -8.99 21.70
C GLN A 238 -1.13 -10.31 21.06
N THR A 239 -1.99 -10.94 20.27
CA THR A 239 -1.65 -12.20 19.56
C THR A 239 -0.39 -12.02 18.69
N GLN A 240 -0.27 -10.88 18.02
CA GLN A 240 0.89 -10.57 17.20
C GLN A 240 2.17 -10.40 18.04
N ALA A 241 2.08 -9.71 19.19
CA ALA A 241 3.22 -9.53 20.10
C ALA A 241 3.66 -10.87 20.72
N GLU A 242 2.71 -11.70 21.16
CA GLU A 242 2.99 -13.03 21.68
C GLU A 242 3.66 -13.95 20.66
N ALA A 243 3.22 -13.90 19.41
CA ALA A 243 3.85 -14.65 18.32
C ALA A 243 5.32 -14.21 18.09
N VAL A 244 5.60 -12.90 18.15
CA VAL A 244 6.97 -12.39 18.05
C VAL A 244 7.81 -12.80 19.27
N CYS A 245 7.25 -12.76 20.49
CA CYS A 245 7.93 -13.28 21.68
C CYS A 245 8.36 -14.75 21.50
N GLU A 246 7.45 -15.61 21.04
CA GLU A 246 7.77 -17.02 20.84
C GLU A 246 8.82 -17.27 19.76
N LEU A 247 8.86 -16.46 18.72
CA LEU A 247 9.83 -16.59 17.63
C LEU A 247 11.24 -16.12 18.03
N PHE A 248 11.32 -15.08 18.87
CA PHE A 248 12.60 -14.42 19.19
C PHE A 248 13.05 -14.57 20.66
N GLY A 249 12.36 -15.42 21.43
CA GLY A 249 12.73 -15.70 22.82
C GLY A 249 12.38 -14.58 23.81
N GLY A 250 11.44 -13.71 23.46
CA GLY A 250 10.88 -12.72 24.37
C GLY A 250 9.94 -13.35 25.40
N LYS A 251 9.73 -12.67 26.52
CA LYS A 251 8.84 -13.13 27.60
C LYS A 251 7.49 -12.44 27.46
N LYS A 252 6.42 -13.22 27.42
CA LYS A 252 5.04 -12.69 27.33
C LYS A 252 4.66 -11.85 28.55
N GLU A 253 5.21 -12.19 29.71
CA GLU A 253 4.98 -11.51 31.00
C GLU A 253 5.57 -10.09 31.00
N ASP A 254 6.58 -9.84 30.16
CA ASP A 254 7.26 -8.55 30.09
C ASP A 254 6.57 -7.58 29.08
N ILE A 255 5.46 -7.99 28.46
CA ILE A 255 4.73 -7.13 27.52
C ILE A 255 4.12 -5.94 28.26
N LYS A 256 4.51 -4.73 27.88
CA LYS A 256 4.06 -3.48 28.49
C LYS A 256 2.98 -2.79 27.66
N VAL A 257 1.81 -2.59 28.24
CA VAL A 257 0.74 -1.79 27.60
C VAL A 257 1.01 -0.30 27.84
N ILE A 258 1.09 0.48 26.76
CA ILE A 258 1.39 1.93 26.81
C ILE A 258 0.18 2.82 26.54
N GLY A 259 -0.97 2.24 26.16
CA GLY A 259 -2.20 2.97 25.81
C GLY A 259 -2.27 3.36 24.34
N ILE A 260 -3.48 3.75 23.93
CA ILE A 260 -3.79 4.13 22.53
C ILE A 260 -3.14 5.48 22.21
N ARG A 261 -2.48 5.59 21.06
CA ARG A 261 -1.87 6.83 20.60
C ARG A 261 -2.88 7.69 19.84
N HIS A 262 -2.58 8.98 19.72
CA HIS A 262 -3.39 9.87 18.89
C HIS A 262 -3.43 9.37 17.44
N GLY A 263 -4.64 9.40 16.85
CA GLY A 263 -4.85 8.97 15.46
C GLY A 263 -4.85 7.45 15.22
N GLU A 264 -4.87 6.62 16.29
CA GLU A 264 -5.03 5.17 16.20
C GLU A 264 -6.48 4.73 16.44
N LYS A 265 -6.93 3.73 15.69
CA LYS A 265 -8.26 3.10 15.82
C LYS A 265 -8.18 1.78 16.53
N MET A 266 -9.26 1.35 17.18
CA MET A 266 -9.39 0.00 17.74
C MET A 266 -9.33 -1.09 16.66
N TYR A 267 -9.90 -0.82 15.50
CA TYR A 267 -9.86 -1.67 14.30
C TYR A 267 -9.71 -0.82 13.04
N GLU A 268 -9.21 -1.41 11.98
CA GLU A 268 -9.05 -0.76 10.68
C GLU A 268 -10.13 -1.26 9.71
N THR A 269 -10.60 -0.36 8.85
CA THR A 269 -11.67 -0.65 7.88
C THR A 269 -11.10 -0.68 6.46
N LEU A 270 -11.41 -1.74 5.71
CA LEU A 270 -11.04 -1.87 4.30
C LEU A 270 -12.18 -1.48 3.35
N LEU A 271 -13.43 -1.77 3.72
CA LEU A 271 -14.61 -1.31 2.99
C LEU A 271 -15.57 -0.62 3.96
N THR A 272 -16.01 0.58 3.61
CA THR A 272 -17.11 1.24 4.32
C THR A 272 -18.43 0.51 4.05
N ASN A 273 -19.45 0.73 4.88
CA ASN A 273 -20.77 0.14 4.66
C ASN A 273 -21.36 0.54 3.29
N GLU A 274 -21.11 1.75 2.85
CA GLU A 274 -21.51 2.24 1.53
C GLU A 274 -20.81 1.50 0.40
N GLU A 275 -19.50 1.25 0.54
CA GLU A 275 -18.72 0.49 -0.44
C GLU A 275 -19.14 -0.98 -0.46
N CYS A 276 -19.45 -1.59 0.69
CA CYS A 276 -19.95 -2.97 0.77
C CYS A 276 -21.26 -3.16 -0.01
N ALA A 277 -22.09 -2.12 -0.11
CA ALA A 277 -23.35 -2.18 -0.87
C ALA A 277 -23.15 -2.42 -2.38
N LYS A 278 -22.01 -2.00 -2.91
CA LYS A 278 -21.68 -2.08 -4.35
C LYS A 278 -20.44 -2.91 -4.65
N ALA A 279 -19.76 -3.42 -3.62
CA ALA A 279 -18.58 -4.23 -3.81
C ALA A 279 -18.91 -5.58 -4.47
N GLU A 280 -18.09 -5.94 -5.44
CA GLU A 280 -18.14 -7.23 -6.12
C GLU A 280 -17.07 -8.16 -5.50
N ASP A 281 -17.50 -9.39 -5.22
CA ASP A 281 -16.60 -10.44 -4.72
C ASP A 281 -15.84 -11.07 -5.90
N MET A 282 -14.52 -10.96 -5.90
CA MET A 282 -13.63 -11.49 -6.95
C MET A 282 -12.67 -12.57 -6.40
N GLY A 283 -13.12 -13.36 -5.44
CA GLY A 283 -12.31 -14.39 -4.80
C GLY A 283 -11.47 -13.81 -3.65
N ASP A 284 -10.17 -13.67 -3.83
CA ASP A 284 -9.28 -13.13 -2.80
C ASP A 284 -9.35 -11.60 -2.66
N PHE A 285 -10.10 -10.93 -3.54
CA PHE A 285 -10.21 -9.49 -3.61
C PHE A 285 -11.68 -9.04 -3.66
N TYR A 286 -11.91 -7.80 -3.25
CA TYR A 286 -13.14 -7.06 -3.57
C TYR A 286 -12.83 -6.01 -4.63
N ARG A 287 -13.78 -5.81 -5.54
CA ARG A 287 -13.81 -4.69 -6.47
C ARG A 287 -14.89 -3.71 -6.03
N VAL A 288 -14.53 -2.47 -5.79
CA VAL A 288 -15.48 -1.37 -5.57
C VAL A 288 -15.54 -0.55 -6.85
N PRO A 289 -16.61 -0.69 -7.65
CA PRO A 289 -16.74 0.04 -8.91
C PRO A 289 -16.87 1.54 -8.67
N ALA A 290 -16.35 2.33 -9.62
CA ALA A 290 -16.52 3.78 -9.59
C ALA A 290 -17.98 4.17 -9.60
N ASP A 291 -18.30 5.31 -9.01
CA ASP A 291 -19.61 5.95 -9.20
C ASP A 291 -19.60 6.69 -10.54
N ASN A 292 -20.18 6.06 -11.55
CA ASN A 292 -20.26 6.58 -12.92
C ASN A 292 -21.51 7.44 -13.18
N ARG A 293 -22.27 7.78 -12.12
CA ARG A 293 -23.41 8.69 -12.27
C ARG A 293 -22.92 10.02 -12.82
N SER A 294 -23.64 10.54 -13.80
CA SER A 294 -23.36 11.86 -14.37
C SER A 294 -23.48 12.96 -13.30
N LEU A 295 -22.85 14.12 -13.53
CA LEU A 295 -23.03 15.33 -12.72
C LEU A 295 -24.46 15.90 -12.75
N ASN A 296 -25.47 15.08 -13.12
CA ASN A 296 -26.86 15.46 -12.97
C ASN A 296 -27.24 15.41 -11.49
N TYR A 297 -27.19 16.58 -10.86
CA TYR A 297 -27.49 16.77 -9.44
C TYR A 297 -28.90 16.27 -9.08
N ASP A 298 -29.85 16.28 -10.00
CA ASP A 298 -31.22 15.82 -9.75
C ASP A 298 -31.27 14.34 -9.39
N GLN A 299 -30.54 13.48 -10.10
CA GLN A 299 -30.42 12.06 -9.76
C GLN A 299 -29.67 11.84 -8.44
N PHE A 300 -28.68 12.65 -8.12
CA PHE A 300 -27.94 12.55 -6.87
C PHE A 300 -28.82 12.77 -5.64
N PHE A 301 -29.82 13.66 -5.74
CA PHE A 301 -30.73 13.97 -4.63
C PHE A 301 -32.01 13.11 -4.61
N THR A 302 -32.38 12.47 -5.71
CA THR A 302 -33.66 11.76 -5.83
C THR A 302 -33.57 10.24 -5.74
N GLU A 303 -32.39 9.66 -5.98
CA GLU A 303 -32.16 8.22 -5.95
C GLU A 303 -31.26 7.81 -4.79
N GLY A 304 -31.86 7.21 -3.74
CA GLY A 304 -31.16 6.55 -2.62
C GLY A 304 -31.16 5.03 -2.77
N ASP A 305 -30.26 4.36 -2.07
CA ASP A 305 -30.23 2.89 -2.01
C ASP A 305 -30.69 2.40 -0.61
N ALA A 306 -31.87 1.82 -0.55
CA ALA A 306 -32.46 1.28 0.68
C ALA A 306 -31.68 0.09 1.27
N LYS A 307 -30.79 -0.55 0.49
CA LYS A 307 -29.95 -1.68 0.97
C LYS A 307 -28.83 -1.21 1.87
N ARG A 308 -28.38 0.06 1.76
CA ARG A 308 -27.29 0.64 2.56
C ARG A 308 -27.51 0.55 4.07
N CYS A 309 -28.75 0.62 4.53
CA CYS A 309 -29.07 0.57 5.97
C CYS A 309 -28.79 -0.78 6.64
N LYS A 310 -28.54 -1.84 5.88
CA LYS A 310 -28.45 -3.23 6.38
C LYS A 310 -27.06 -3.84 6.30
N LEU A 311 -26.10 -3.17 5.66
CA LEU A 311 -24.77 -3.72 5.44
C LEU A 311 -23.78 -3.21 6.50
N SER A 312 -23.00 -4.13 7.05
CA SER A 312 -21.86 -3.81 7.89
C SER A 312 -20.64 -3.49 7.02
N GLU A 313 -19.73 -2.68 7.54
CA GLU A 313 -18.41 -2.46 6.96
C GLU A 313 -17.57 -3.76 6.96
N PHE A 314 -16.52 -3.84 6.14
CA PHE A 314 -15.51 -4.89 6.22
C PHE A 314 -14.28 -4.34 6.95
N ASN A 315 -14.01 -4.87 8.13
CA ASN A 315 -12.96 -4.36 9.03
C ASN A 315 -12.15 -5.48 9.70
N SER A 316 -11.07 -5.12 10.39
CA SER A 316 -10.19 -6.09 11.04
C SER A 316 -10.80 -6.76 12.27
N ASP A 317 -11.95 -6.31 12.76
CA ASP A 317 -12.66 -6.95 13.87
C ASP A 317 -13.64 -8.03 13.40
N ASN A 318 -14.20 -7.91 12.19
CA ASN A 318 -15.19 -8.82 11.63
C ASN A 318 -14.69 -9.76 10.51
N THR A 319 -13.41 -9.68 10.14
CA THR A 319 -12.77 -10.62 9.21
C THR A 319 -12.33 -11.91 9.93
N ARG A 320 -11.83 -12.89 9.16
CA ARG A 320 -11.21 -14.10 9.72
C ARG A 320 -10.12 -13.74 10.72
N ARG A 321 -10.28 -14.21 11.97
CA ARG A 321 -9.32 -13.99 13.04
C ARG A 321 -8.30 -15.14 13.08
N LEU A 322 -7.01 -14.81 12.99
CA LEU A 322 -5.94 -15.78 13.19
C LEU A 322 -5.69 -16.01 14.69
N ASN A 323 -5.51 -17.27 15.08
CA ASN A 323 -5.03 -17.63 16.39
C ASN A 323 -3.50 -17.44 16.51
N LEU A 324 -2.92 -17.75 17.68
CA LEU A 324 -1.50 -17.55 17.96
C LEU A 324 -0.60 -18.38 16.98
N GLU A 325 -0.90 -19.65 16.77
CA GLU A 325 -0.10 -20.53 15.91
C GLU A 325 -0.19 -20.13 14.43
N GLU A 326 -1.38 -19.76 13.95
CA GLU A 326 -1.57 -19.26 12.60
C GLU A 326 -0.82 -17.93 12.40
N THR A 327 -0.88 -17.01 13.39
CA THR A 327 -0.18 -15.72 13.35
C THR A 327 1.33 -15.93 13.34
N LYS A 328 1.84 -16.80 14.21
CA LYS A 328 3.25 -17.16 14.31
C LYS A 328 3.77 -17.79 13.00
N SER A 329 3.01 -18.73 12.43
CA SER A 329 3.35 -19.35 11.14
C SER A 329 3.42 -18.31 10.02
N LYS A 330 2.43 -17.41 9.97
CA LYS A 330 2.40 -16.34 8.94
C LYS A 330 3.54 -15.33 9.13
N ILE A 331 3.88 -14.95 10.36
CA ILE A 331 5.04 -14.10 10.62
C ILE A 331 6.35 -14.82 10.25
N ALA A 332 6.50 -16.08 10.67
CA ALA A 332 7.70 -16.87 10.40
C ALA A 332 7.96 -17.11 8.90
N SER A 333 6.93 -17.10 8.06
CA SER A 333 7.07 -17.29 6.59
C SER A 333 7.68 -16.08 5.87
N LEU A 334 7.75 -14.90 6.51
CA LEU A 334 8.28 -13.70 5.88
C LEU A 334 9.79 -13.75 5.70
N GLU A 335 10.30 -13.39 4.52
CA GLU A 335 11.74 -13.32 4.22
C GLU A 335 12.50 -12.49 5.28
N TYR A 336 11.94 -11.33 5.67
CA TYR A 336 12.49 -10.49 6.71
C TYR A 336 12.73 -11.26 8.02
N ILE A 337 11.75 -12.03 8.45
CA ILE A 337 11.81 -12.82 9.69
C ILE A 337 12.78 -13.98 9.56
N GLN A 338 12.79 -14.67 8.42
CA GLN A 338 13.75 -15.73 8.15
C GLN A 338 15.19 -15.22 8.22
N ASN A 339 15.47 -14.06 7.64
CA ASN A 339 16.77 -13.42 7.72
C ASN A 339 17.15 -13.07 9.17
N GLU A 340 16.20 -12.50 9.95
CA GLU A 340 16.43 -12.17 11.35
C GLU A 340 16.72 -13.42 12.20
N LEU A 341 16.01 -14.52 11.99
CA LEU A 341 16.22 -15.79 12.70
C LEU A 341 17.57 -16.45 12.34
N ASN A 342 18.03 -16.30 11.10
CA ASN A 342 19.28 -16.84 10.60
C ASN A 342 20.48 -15.92 10.84
N GLY A 343 20.32 -14.77 11.50
CA GLY A 343 21.39 -13.80 11.74
C GLY A 343 21.88 -13.11 10.46
N ILE A 344 21.11 -13.13 9.39
CA ILE A 344 21.38 -12.44 8.13
C ILE A 344 20.94 -10.99 8.28
N ALA A 345 21.83 -10.05 8.01
CA ALA A 345 21.50 -8.63 8.07
C ALA A 345 20.39 -8.29 7.07
N ASN A 346 19.24 -7.85 7.56
CA ASN A 346 18.23 -7.24 6.72
C ASN A 346 18.72 -5.86 6.30
N ILE A 347 18.93 -5.68 5.01
CA ILE A 347 19.18 -4.34 4.48
C ILE A 347 17.89 -3.55 4.80
N ALA A 348 18.06 -2.42 5.50
CA ALA A 348 16.94 -1.54 5.84
C ALA A 348 16.31 -1.00 4.54
N LYS A 349 15.34 -1.73 4.03
CA LYS A 349 14.57 -1.38 2.82
C LYS A 349 13.53 -0.32 3.12
#